data_b032246769051ea50949aeb027ec4732
#
_entry.id   b032246769051ea50949aeb027ec4732
#
_cell.length_a   1.000
_cell.length_b   1.000
_cell.length_c   1.000
_cell.angle_alpha   90.00
_cell.angle_beta   90.00
_cell.angle_gamma   90.00
#
_symmetry.space_group_name_H-M   'P 1'
#
loop_
_entity.id
_entity.type
_entity.pdbx_description
1 polymer ?
#
loop_
_entity_poly.entity_id
_entity_poly.type
_entity_poly.pdbx_seq_one_letter_code
_entity_poly.pdbx_strand_id
1 'polypeptide(L)'
;MAYEYSESKYLPSGLERVENPAMYEVGGLHPVNLGQSYQEGRYKIAHKLGNGGFSTTWLARDSRNNTYVALKFVTSAASEGYGDLKTLRDISSGSDAQAGYEYINHLLDEFYVDGPNGHHLCLVSKALGASVANISSDLHRLSGKASQEVASQAVSALGYLHSLGICHGDFTSANVLFQLLGTLDTLNVDELYAVLGNPVKESVRTRDGSAVGLSAPSYVVESIDFAAVPTLLSLRLKVIDFDQAFQISTPPSKMLGTPPRCLSPEAIFDHEVGVASDVWALGCLIFRIRSGYELFGNFGGPSPYYALMQIVKTLGKLPKKWRNRRFDDHGYPAEDSNDDAEVLVCEPLQAPLVDAVLEIERSPIGSSVSDRDNLEAMVWTPSAEYGSVNGEESTAYISKEEADCLFDLLSKIFRFRPEERLGLQEIADHPWFKLQI
;
A
#
# COMPACT_ATOMS: atom_id res chain seq x y z
N MET A 1 14.85 -2.04 -10.03
CA MET A 1 15.64 -1.79 -11.27
C MET A 1 14.97 -0.64 -12.00
N ALA A 2 15.64 0.52 -12.13
CA ALA A 2 15.19 1.56 -13.04
C ALA A 2 15.52 1.08 -14.46
N TYR A 3 14.50 0.70 -15.24
CA TYR A 3 14.67 0.47 -16.66
C TYR A 3 15.15 1.79 -17.29
N GLU A 4 16.34 1.78 -17.88
CA GLU A 4 16.79 2.92 -18.68
C GLU A 4 15.87 3.05 -19.90
N TYR A 5 15.06 4.09 -19.92
CA TYR A 5 14.11 4.38 -21.01
C TYR A 5 14.79 4.52 -22.39
N SER A 6 16.13 4.63 -22.44
CA SER A 6 16.88 4.84 -23.68
C SER A 6 16.88 3.65 -24.64
N GLU A 7 16.70 2.39 -24.15
CA GLU A 7 16.74 1.16 -24.96
C GLU A 7 15.38 0.53 -25.24
N SER A 8 14.30 1.05 -24.63
CA SER A 8 12.96 0.51 -24.83
C SER A 8 12.46 0.70 -26.27
N LYS A 9 11.85 -0.34 -26.83
CA LYS A 9 11.15 -0.31 -28.13
C LYS A 9 10.02 0.72 -28.16
N TYR A 10 9.36 0.95 -27.00
CA TYR A 10 8.18 1.80 -26.92
C TYR A 10 8.51 3.18 -26.33
N LEU A 11 7.76 4.19 -26.75
CA LEU A 11 7.77 5.50 -26.12
C LEU A 11 7.00 5.45 -24.79
N PRO A 12 7.44 6.21 -23.77
CA PRO A 12 6.66 6.35 -22.54
C PRO A 12 5.29 6.98 -22.83
N SER A 13 4.29 6.62 -22.03
CA SER A 13 2.98 7.26 -22.06
C SER A 13 3.03 8.64 -21.42
N GLY A 14 2.16 9.54 -21.87
CA GLY A 14 1.91 10.83 -21.22
C GLY A 14 0.88 10.77 -20.08
N LEU A 15 0.23 9.60 -19.87
CA LEU A 15 -0.70 9.38 -18.77
C LEU A 15 0.07 9.04 -17.47
N GLU A 16 -0.50 9.42 -16.32
CA GLU A 16 0.19 9.28 -15.03
C GLU A 16 0.03 7.89 -14.40
N ARG A 17 -1.18 7.33 -14.42
CA ARG A 17 -1.51 6.06 -13.72
C ARG A 17 -1.59 4.89 -14.69
N VAL A 18 -0.51 4.67 -15.44
CA VAL A 18 -0.36 3.58 -16.40
C VAL A 18 0.92 2.80 -16.15
N GLU A 19 0.95 1.55 -16.63
CA GLU A 19 2.18 0.75 -16.67
C GLU A 19 3.17 1.32 -17.68
N ASN A 20 4.45 1.04 -17.46
CA ASN A 20 5.48 1.36 -18.42
C ASN A 20 5.35 0.46 -19.67
N PRO A 21 5.10 1.00 -20.88
CA PRO A 21 5.00 0.19 -22.09
C PRO A 21 6.26 -0.66 -22.40
N ALA A 22 7.43 -0.27 -21.88
CA ALA A 22 8.65 -1.04 -22.00
C ALA A 22 8.54 -2.46 -21.40
N MET A 23 7.63 -2.65 -20.44
CA MET A 23 7.40 -3.95 -19.79
C MET A 23 6.62 -4.95 -20.68
N TYR A 24 6.15 -4.55 -21.86
CA TYR A 24 5.48 -5.43 -22.82
C TYR A 24 6.50 -6.14 -23.71
N GLU A 25 7.21 -7.08 -23.13
CA GLU A 25 8.24 -7.91 -23.77
C GLU A 25 8.13 -9.38 -23.29
N VAL A 26 8.89 -10.28 -23.90
CA VAL A 26 8.93 -11.70 -23.49
C VAL A 26 9.34 -11.79 -22.01
N GLY A 27 8.57 -12.50 -21.20
CA GLY A 27 8.72 -12.57 -19.75
C GLY A 27 8.01 -11.43 -18.99
N GLY A 28 7.63 -10.35 -19.67
CA GLY A 28 7.01 -9.15 -19.09
C GLY A 28 5.49 -9.23 -18.94
N LEU A 29 4.81 -8.08 -19.12
CA LEU A 29 3.37 -7.93 -18.89
C LEU A 29 2.52 -8.60 -19.98
N HIS A 30 1.35 -9.11 -19.58
CA HIS A 30 0.31 -9.59 -20.52
C HIS A 30 -0.46 -8.41 -21.12
N PRO A 31 -0.59 -8.31 -22.48
CA PRO A 31 -1.40 -7.28 -23.09
C PRO A 31 -2.90 -7.55 -22.88
N VAL A 32 -3.58 -6.62 -22.22
CA VAL A 32 -5.01 -6.69 -21.90
C VAL A 32 -5.75 -5.54 -22.56
N ASN A 33 -6.93 -5.83 -23.16
CA ASN A 33 -7.77 -4.82 -23.77
C ASN A 33 -9.15 -4.73 -23.11
N LEU A 34 -9.74 -3.55 -23.09
CA LEU A 34 -11.11 -3.36 -22.64
C LEU A 34 -12.08 -4.20 -23.47
N GLY A 35 -13.05 -4.83 -22.79
CA GLY A 35 -14.03 -5.72 -23.40
C GLY A 35 -13.52 -7.13 -23.74
N GLN A 36 -12.21 -7.40 -23.57
CA GLN A 36 -11.63 -8.74 -23.72
C GLN A 36 -12.21 -9.68 -22.65
N SER A 37 -12.42 -10.94 -23.03
CA SER A 37 -12.96 -11.97 -22.15
C SER A 37 -11.97 -13.08 -21.88
N TYR A 38 -12.02 -13.63 -20.67
CA TYR A 38 -11.20 -14.75 -20.21
C TYR A 38 -12.08 -15.87 -19.64
N GLN A 39 -11.51 -17.07 -19.51
CA GLN A 39 -12.19 -18.25 -18.97
C GLN A 39 -13.55 -18.49 -19.69
N GLU A 40 -13.46 -18.72 -21.00
CA GLU A 40 -14.63 -19.02 -21.87
C GLU A 40 -15.76 -17.97 -21.75
N GLY A 41 -15.38 -16.70 -21.56
CA GLY A 41 -16.31 -15.57 -21.47
C GLY A 41 -16.80 -15.27 -20.06
N ARG A 42 -16.35 -15.98 -19.04
CA ARG A 42 -16.74 -15.74 -17.64
C ARG A 42 -16.35 -14.34 -17.16
N TYR A 43 -15.09 -13.94 -17.40
CA TYR A 43 -14.56 -12.66 -16.94
C TYR A 43 -14.41 -11.70 -18.11
N LYS A 44 -15.18 -10.62 -18.14
CA LYS A 44 -15.09 -9.57 -19.19
C LYS A 44 -14.49 -8.30 -18.62
N ILE A 45 -13.36 -7.85 -19.18
CA ILE A 45 -12.64 -6.64 -18.76
C ILE A 45 -13.51 -5.40 -18.96
N ALA A 46 -13.69 -4.62 -17.89
CA ALA A 46 -14.46 -3.39 -17.87
C ALA A 46 -13.56 -2.15 -17.75
N HIS A 47 -12.58 -2.14 -16.85
CA HIS A 47 -11.70 -0.99 -16.63
C HIS A 47 -10.36 -1.44 -16.03
N LYS A 48 -9.40 -0.51 -15.90
CA LYS A 48 -8.15 -0.77 -15.22
C LYS A 48 -8.21 -0.31 -13.77
N LEU A 49 -7.79 -1.16 -12.83
CA LEU A 49 -7.73 -0.84 -11.39
C LEU A 49 -6.36 -0.31 -10.98
N GLY A 50 -5.27 -0.85 -11.57
CA GLY A 50 -3.93 -0.46 -11.19
C GLY A 50 -2.86 -1.22 -11.94
N ASN A 51 -1.61 -0.90 -11.62
CA ASN A 51 -0.43 -1.62 -12.09
C ASN A 51 0.69 -1.53 -11.04
N GLY A 52 1.56 -2.51 -11.05
CA GLY A 52 2.79 -2.56 -10.29
C GLY A 52 3.98 -2.93 -11.17
N GLY A 53 5.15 -3.15 -10.57
CA GLY A 53 6.35 -3.55 -11.30
C GLY A 53 6.25 -4.93 -11.96
N PHE A 54 5.35 -5.80 -11.47
CA PHE A 54 5.26 -7.19 -11.90
C PHE A 54 3.84 -7.62 -12.31
N SER A 55 2.89 -6.68 -12.42
CA SER A 55 1.51 -7.03 -12.76
C SER A 55 0.70 -5.84 -13.25
N THR A 56 -0.40 -6.14 -13.95
CA THR A 56 -1.52 -5.20 -14.17
C THR A 56 -2.79 -5.77 -13.55
N THR A 57 -3.62 -4.89 -12.96
CA THR A 57 -4.87 -5.29 -12.30
C THR A 57 -6.05 -4.62 -12.99
N TRP A 58 -7.06 -5.42 -13.31
CA TRP A 58 -8.21 -5.00 -14.10
C TRP A 58 -9.52 -5.28 -13.41
N LEU A 59 -10.45 -4.37 -13.51
CA LEU A 59 -11.85 -4.59 -13.14
C LEU A 59 -12.52 -5.42 -14.22
N ALA A 60 -13.12 -6.53 -13.84
CA ALA A 60 -13.82 -7.41 -14.78
C ALA A 60 -15.19 -7.80 -14.23
N ARG A 61 -16.15 -7.98 -15.13
CA ARG A 61 -17.46 -8.55 -14.81
C ARG A 61 -17.35 -10.07 -14.77
N ASP A 62 -17.63 -10.71 -13.64
CA ASP A 62 -17.85 -12.16 -13.51
C ASP A 62 -19.29 -12.48 -13.89
N SER A 63 -19.51 -13.07 -15.06
CA SER A 63 -20.84 -13.41 -15.56
C SER A 63 -21.51 -14.53 -14.76
N ARG A 64 -20.75 -15.36 -14.04
CA ARG A 64 -21.29 -16.46 -13.22
C ARG A 64 -21.93 -15.94 -11.94
N ASN A 65 -21.25 -15.02 -11.25
CA ASN A 65 -21.68 -14.48 -9.97
C ASN A 65 -22.40 -13.13 -10.10
N ASN A 66 -22.41 -12.56 -11.30
CA ASN A 66 -22.96 -11.24 -11.59
C ASN A 66 -22.37 -10.12 -10.70
N THR A 67 -21.05 -10.18 -10.45
CA THR A 67 -20.29 -9.22 -9.63
C THR A 67 -19.11 -8.66 -10.39
N TYR A 68 -18.54 -7.54 -9.91
CA TYR A 68 -17.26 -7.06 -10.37
C TYR A 68 -16.13 -7.63 -9.52
N VAL A 69 -15.08 -8.11 -10.18
CA VAL A 69 -13.88 -8.72 -9.58
C VAL A 69 -12.62 -8.02 -10.09
N ALA A 70 -11.53 -8.15 -9.34
CA ALA A 70 -10.20 -7.77 -9.78
C ALA A 70 -9.48 -8.96 -10.41
N LEU A 71 -8.92 -8.77 -11.59
CA LEU A 71 -8.02 -9.72 -12.27
C LEU A 71 -6.59 -9.14 -12.23
N LYS A 72 -5.70 -9.75 -11.44
CA LYS A 72 -4.27 -9.40 -11.38
C LYS A 72 -3.51 -10.33 -12.33
N PHE A 73 -3.07 -9.79 -13.50
CA PHE A 73 -2.22 -10.51 -14.44
C PHE A 73 -0.76 -10.30 -14.07
N VAL A 74 -0.10 -11.36 -13.64
CA VAL A 74 1.30 -11.36 -13.24
C VAL A 74 2.18 -11.45 -14.50
N THR A 75 3.36 -10.81 -14.49
CA THR A 75 4.34 -10.99 -15.59
C THR A 75 4.67 -12.46 -15.78
N SER A 76 4.98 -12.87 -17.01
CA SER A 76 5.28 -14.27 -17.29
C SER A 76 6.48 -14.77 -16.48
N ALA A 77 7.53 -13.97 -16.36
CA ALA A 77 8.71 -14.33 -15.58
C ALA A 77 8.40 -14.56 -14.09
N ALA A 78 7.50 -13.75 -13.51
CA ALA A 78 7.08 -13.92 -12.10
C ALA A 78 6.02 -15.04 -11.93
N SER A 79 5.34 -15.43 -13.00
CA SER A 79 4.33 -16.51 -12.98
C SER A 79 4.96 -17.89 -12.89
N GLU A 80 6.19 -18.06 -13.40
CA GLU A 80 6.94 -19.29 -13.29
C GLU A 80 7.43 -19.49 -11.85
N GLY A 81 6.77 -20.40 -11.12
CA GLY A 81 7.12 -20.67 -9.71
C GLY A 81 6.66 -19.57 -8.76
N TYR A 82 5.52 -18.94 -9.03
CA TYR A 82 4.90 -17.97 -8.13
C TYR A 82 4.76 -18.60 -6.74
N GLY A 83 5.78 -18.37 -5.90
CA GLY A 83 5.96 -19.04 -4.61
C GLY A 83 4.83 -18.79 -3.63
N ASP A 84 4.09 -17.71 -3.86
CA ASP A 84 3.09 -17.21 -2.94
C ASP A 84 1.68 -17.72 -3.23
N LEU A 85 1.48 -18.47 -4.32
CA LEU A 85 0.17 -19.05 -4.63
C LEU A 85 -0.30 -20.00 -3.53
N LYS A 86 0.62 -20.79 -2.96
CA LYS A 86 0.33 -21.62 -1.80
C LYS A 86 -0.03 -20.77 -0.60
N THR A 87 0.75 -19.74 -0.31
CA THR A 87 0.50 -18.79 0.78
C THR A 87 -0.87 -18.10 0.61
N LEU A 88 -1.22 -17.65 -0.60
CA LEU A 88 -2.54 -17.09 -0.90
C LEU A 88 -3.68 -18.08 -0.67
N ARG A 89 -3.49 -19.34 -1.07
CA ARG A 89 -4.48 -20.41 -0.80
C ARG A 89 -4.61 -20.70 0.69
N ASP A 90 -3.49 -20.78 1.41
CA ASP A 90 -3.46 -21.01 2.85
C ASP A 90 -4.19 -19.86 3.60
N ILE A 91 -3.91 -18.60 3.25
CA ILE A 91 -4.60 -17.42 3.78
C ILE A 91 -6.11 -17.46 3.47
N SER A 92 -6.48 -17.90 2.27
CA SER A 92 -7.89 -17.92 1.83
C SER A 92 -8.65 -19.14 2.32
N SER A 93 -7.98 -20.19 2.79
CA SER A 93 -8.59 -21.41 3.32
C SER A 93 -9.07 -21.30 4.78
N GLY A 94 -8.78 -20.18 5.45
CA GLY A 94 -9.22 -19.91 6.81
C GLY A 94 -10.76 -19.79 6.93
N SER A 95 -11.23 -19.60 8.15
CA SER A 95 -12.66 -19.48 8.46
C SER A 95 -13.02 -18.01 8.68
N ASP A 96 -14.18 -17.61 8.19
CA ASP A 96 -14.82 -16.31 8.45
C ASP A 96 -15.14 -16.09 9.94
N ALA A 97 -15.15 -17.16 10.74
CA ALA A 97 -15.25 -17.09 12.19
C ALA A 97 -13.95 -16.62 12.88
N GLN A 98 -12.81 -16.61 12.19
CA GLN A 98 -11.54 -16.14 12.75
C GLN A 98 -11.48 -14.61 12.70
N ALA A 99 -11.12 -14.02 13.85
CA ALA A 99 -10.94 -12.57 13.93
C ALA A 99 -9.89 -12.08 12.90
N GLY A 100 -10.22 -11.04 12.15
CA GLY A 100 -9.35 -10.46 11.14
C GLY A 100 -9.45 -11.09 9.74
N TYR A 101 -10.03 -12.29 9.58
CA TYR A 101 -10.28 -12.93 8.28
C TYR A 101 -10.98 -11.96 7.31
N GLU A 102 -12.02 -11.28 7.80
CA GLU A 102 -12.81 -10.34 7.01
C GLU A 102 -12.03 -9.16 6.45
N TYR A 103 -10.84 -8.85 6.99
CA TYR A 103 -9.99 -7.74 6.54
C TYR A 103 -8.92 -8.16 5.53
N ILE A 104 -8.94 -9.40 5.08
CA ILE A 104 -8.06 -9.90 4.02
C ILE A 104 -8.82 -9.92 2.68
N ASN A 105 -8.16 -9.58 1.59
CA ASN A 105 -8.69 -9.79 0.26
C ASN A 105 -8.33 -11.18 -0.25
N HIS A 106 -9.25 -12.12 -0.05
CA HIS A 106 -9.04 -13.53 -0.34
C HIS A 106 -9.02 -13.83 -1.84
N LEU A 107 -8.25 -14.85 -2.23
CA LEU A 107 -8.28 -15.43 -3.56
C LEU A 107 -9.65 -16.08 -3.82
N LEU A 108 -10.32 -15.67 -4.91
CA LEU A 108 -11.61 -16.23 -5.32
C LEU A 108 -11.45 -17.32 -6.40
N ASP A 109 -10.46 -17.12 -7.29
CA ASP A 109 -10.16 -18.01 -8.40
C ASP A 109 -8.75 -17.74 -8.91
N GLU A 110 -8.19 -18.65 -9.69
CA GLU A 110 -6.90 -18.49 -10.35
C GLU A 110 -6.88 -19.26 -11.66
N PHE A 111 -6.19 -18.73 -12.64
CA PHE A 111 -6.02 -19.41 -13.92
C PHE A 111 -4.77 -18.90 -14.65
N TYR A 112 -4.36 -19.62 -15.68
CA TYR A 112 -3.26 -19.19 -16.53
C TYR A 112 -3.75 -18.74 -17.90
N VAL A 113 -3.03 -17.79 -18.48
CA VAL A 113 -3.28 -17.26 -19.82
C VAL A 113 -1.99 -17.35 -20.64
N ASP A 114 -2.08 -18.00 -21.81
CA ASP A 114 -1.03 -17.96 -22.81
C ASP A 114 -1.14 -16.67 -23.61
N GLY A 115 -0.05 -15.94 -23.71
CA GLY A 115 0.05 -14.68 -24.42
C GLY A 115 1.34 -14.54 -25.22
N PRO A 116 1.48 -13.46 -25.99
CA PRO A 116 2.68 -13.24 -26.81
C PRO A 116 3.95 -13.07 -25.98
N ASN A 117 3.81 -12.71 -24.68
CA ASN A 117 4.94 -12.49 -23.78
C ASN A 117 5.22 -13.69 -22.86
N GLY A 118 4.43 -14.75 -22.95
CA GLY A 118 4.62 -16.01 -22.23
C GLY A 118 3.35 -16.51 -21.53
N HIS A 119 3.54 -17.31 -20.51
CA HIS A 119 2.49 -17.94 -19.70
C HIS A 119 2.27 -17.13 -18.43
N HIS A 120 1.07 -16.57 -18.25
CA HIS A 120 0.77 -15.61 -17.20
C HIS A 120 -0.22 -16.15 -16.19
N LEU A 121 0.13 -16.09 -14.91
CA LEU A 121 -0.82 -16.33 -13.82
C LEU A 121 -1.78 -15.15 -13.70
N CYS A 122 -3.08 -15.43 -13.67
CA CYS A 122 -4.12 -14.48 -13.34
C CYS A 122 -4.76 -14.84 -11.99
N LEU A 123 -4.70 -13.94 -11.03
CA LEU A 123 -5.32 -14.06 -9.72
C LEU A 123 -6.64 -13.29 -9.72
N VAL A 124 -7.70 -13.91 -9.23
CA VAL A 124 -9.03 -13.32 -9.13
C VAL A 124 -9.36 -13.04 -7.66
N SER A 125 -9.72 -11.80 -7.36
CA SER A 125 -10.12 -11.39 -6.01
C SER A 125 -11.28 -10.40 -6.06
N LYS A 126 -11.80 -9.99 -4.90
CA LYS A 126 -12.81 -8.91 -4.86
C LYS A 126 -12.19 -7.62 -5.39
N ALA A 127 -12.97 -6.88 -6.20
CA ALA A 127 -12.60 -5.52 -6.59
C ALA A 127 -12.65 -4.60 -5.37
N LEU A 128 -11.62 -3.76 -5.22
CA LEU A 128 -11.46 -2.82 -4.14
C LEU A 128 -11.30 -1.40 -4.68
N GLY A 129 -11.50 -0.42 -3.82
CA GLY A 129 -11.37 0.98 -4.14
C GLY A 129 -9.97 1.53 -3.88
N ALA A 130 -9.90 2.79 -3.44
CA ALA A 130 -8.64 3.47 -3.15
C ALA A 130 -7.86 2.81 -2.02
N SER A 131 -6.53 2.89 -2.08
CA SER A 131 -5.67 2.53 -0.95
C SER A 131 -5.66 3.65 0.12
N VAL A 132 -5.25 3.29 1.33
CA VAL A 132 -4.96 4.29 2.37
C VAL A 132 -3.93 5.31 1.86
N ALA A 133 -2.94 4.88 1.06
CA ALA A 133 -1.96 5.79 0.47
C ALA A 133 -2.60 6.84 -0.45
N ASN A 134 -3.65 6.48 -1.18
CA ASN A 134 -4.33 7.39 -2.11
C ASN A 134 -5.30 8.34 -1.39
N ILE A 135 -5.95 7.87 -0.32
CA ILE A 135 -6.88 8.70 0.47
C ILE A 135 -6.13 9.60 1.44
N SER A 136 -5.06 9.08 2.06
CA SER A 136 -4.24 9.84 3.00
C SER A 136 -3.12 10.56 2.26
N SER A 137 -3.29 11.84 2.05
CA SER A 137 -2.30 12.75 1.45
C SER A 137 -2.20 14.02 2.29
N ASP A 138 -1.28 14.92 1.96
CA ASP A 138 -1.14 16.22 2.62
C ASP A 138 -2.44 17.05 2.60
N LEU A 139 -3.34 16.74 1.65
CA LEU A 139 -4.62 17.42 1.46
C LEU A 139 -5.81 16.65 2.06
N HIS A 140 -5.67 15.34 2.32
CA HIS A 140 -6.76 14.49 2.77
C HIS A 140 -6.29 13.54 3.88
N ARG A 141 -7.06 13.44 4.95
CA ARG A 141 -6.83 12.50 6.05
C ARG A 141 -8.12 12.06 6.69
N LEU A 142 -8.09 10.93 7.36
CA LEU A 142 -9.24 10.43 8.09
C LEU A 142 -9.44 11.20 9.39
N SER A 143 -10.70 11.34 9.81
CA SER A 143 -11.02 11.84 11.15
C SER A 143 -10.42 10.94 12.24
N GLY A 144 -10.28 11.45 13.46
CA GLY A 144 -9.72 10.69 14.56
C GLY A 144 -10.40 9.34 14.75
N LYS A 145 -11.72 9.31 14.80
CA LYS A 145 -12.51 8.08 14.97
C LYS A 145 -12.38 7.12 13.80
N ALA A 146 -12.43 7.62 12.56
CA ALA A 146 -12.20 6.79 11.38
C ALA A 146 -10.79 6.21 11.37
N SER A 147 -9.78 6.98 11.81
CA SER A 147 -8.40 6.53 11.95
C SER A 147 -8.27 5.39 12.95
N GLN A 148 -8.92 5.49 14.11
CA GLN A 148 -8.94 4.41 15.12
C GLN A 148 -9.60 3.14 14.57
N GLU A 149 -10.72 3.29 13.86
CA GLU A 149 -11.46 2.15 13.29
C GLU A 149 -10.62 1.44 12.22
N VAL A 150 -10.04 2.18 11.27
CA VAL A 150 -9.18 1.62 10.21
C VAL A 150 -7.93 0.99 10.80
N ALA A 151 -7.28 1.64 11.78
CA ALA A 151 -6.12 1.07 12.46
C ALA A 151 -6.46 -0.22 13.22
N SER A 152 -7.62 -0.29 13.90
CA SER A 152 -8.08 -1.50 14.59
C SER A 152 -8.32 -2.67 13.61
N GLN A 153 -8.89 -2.39 12.44
CA GLN A 153 -9.06 -3.38 11.39
C GLN A 153 -7.70 -3.87 10.86
N ALA A 154 -6.72 -2.97 10.69
CA ALA A 154 -5.36 -3.32 10.28
C ALA A 154 -4.65 -4.22 11.31
N VAL A 155 -4.77 -3.92 12.61
CA VAL A 155 -4.27 -4.78 13.70
C VAL A 155 -4.89 -6.17 13.63
N SER A 156 -6.22 -6.24 13.41
CA SER A 156 -6.95 -7.51 13.31
C SER A 156 -6.51 -8.32 12.09
N ALA A 157 -6.29 -7.66 10.94
CA ALA A 157 -5.81 -8.30 9.73
C ALA A 157 -4.42 -8.95 9.93
N LEU A 158 -3.47 -8.21 10.54
CA LEU A 158 -2.16 -8.77 10.88
C LEU A 158 -2.25 -9.89 11.90
N GLY A 159 -3.14 -9.76 12.90
CA GLY A 159 -3.41 -10.80 13.89
C GLY A 159 -3.86 -12.11 13.22
N TYR A 160 -4.72 -12.01 12.22
CA TYR A 160 -5.13 -13.18 11.43
C TYR A 160 -3.95 -13.83 10.70
N LEU A 161 -3.13 -13.05 9.95
CA LEU A 161 -1.97 -13.57 9.23
C LEU A 161 -0.97 -14.23 10.18
N HIS A 162 -0.62 -13.57 11.29
CA HIS A 162 0.32 -14.10 12.28
C HIS A 162 -0.22 -15.39 12.95
N SER A 163 -1.55 -15.51 13.13
CA SER A 163 -2.18 -16.73 13.65
C SER A 163 -2.02 -17.94 12.72
N LEU A 164 -1.88 -17.67 11.41
CA LEU A 164 -1.57 -18.69 10.39
C LEU A 164 -0.06 -18.97 10.28
N GLY A 165 0.77 -18.32 11.07
CA GLY A 165 2.22 -18.41 10.95
C GLY A 165 2.81 -17.65 9.76
N ILE A 166 2.11 -16.64 9.25
CA ILE A 166 2.49 -15.86 8.05
C ILE A 166 2.77 -14.41 8.45
N CYS A 167 3.94 -13.87 8.03
CA CYS A 167 4.21 -12.45 7.97
C CYS A 167 3.78 -11.88 6.62
N HIS A 168 3.27 -10.66 6.60
CA HIS A 168 2.90 -9.97 5.35
C HIS A 168 4.14 -9.55 4.56
N GLY A 169 5.16 -9.02 5.25
CA GLY A 169 6.43 -8.59 4.65
C GLY A 169 6.39 -7.26 3.89
N ASP A 170 5.21 -6.78 3.46
CA ASP A 170 5.02 -5.47 2.81
C ASP A 170 3.72 -4.78 3.27
N PHE A 171 3.53 -4.67 4.59
CA PHE A 171 2.33 -4.10 5.20
C PHE A 171 2.33 -2.58 5.14
N THR A 172 2.10 -2.04 3.94
CA THR A 172 2.16 -0.60 3.66
C THR A 172 0.79 0.01 3.42
N SER A 173 0.71 1.34 3.48
CA SER A 173 -0.51 2.08 3.17
C SER A 173 -1.01 1.88 1.72
N ALA A 174 -0.14 1.46 0.80
CA ALA A 174 -0.51 1.11 -0.58
C ALA A 174 -1.21 -0.26 -0.68
N ASN A 175 -0.94 -1.16 0.27
CA ASN A 175 -1.47 -2.53 0.30
C ASN A 175 -2.66 -2.69 1.25
N VAL A 176 -3.19 -1.58 1.77
CA VAL A 176 -4.41 -1.51 2.58
C VAL A 176 -5.43 -0.67 1.83
N LEU A 177 -6.48 -1.30 1.30
CA LEU A 177 -7.47 -0.69 0.44
C LEU A 177 -8.84 -0.66 1.10
N PHE A 178 -9.64 0.34 0.74
CA PHE A 178 -11.03 0.45 1.16
C PHE A 178 -11.93 -0.41 0.27
N GLN A 179 -12.90 -1.06 0.90
CA GLN A 179 -13.89 -1.89 0.19
C GLN A 179 -14.85 -0.99 -0.58
N LEU A 180 -15.17 -1.40 -1.82
CA LEU A 180 -16.23 -0.77 -2.61
C LEU A 180 -17.61 -1.12 -2.03
N LEU A 181 -18.52 -0.19 -2.09
CA LEU A 181 -19.93 -0.43 -1.80
C LEU A 181 -20.52 -1.36 -2.87
N GLY A 182 -21.36 -2.31 -2.46
CA GLY A 182 -21.93 -3.34 -3.34
C GLY A 182 -22.85 -2.84 -4.46
N THR A 183 -23.15 -1.53 -4.48
CA THR A 183 -23.94 -0.89 -5.53
C THR A 183 -23.35 -1.00 -6.93
N LEU A 184 -22.01 -1.11 -7.05
CA LEU A 184 -21.35 -1.29 -8.34
C LEU A 184 -21.76 -2.58 -9.06
N ASP A 185 -22.04 -3.64 -8.32
CA ASP A 185 -22.41 -4.94 -8.90
C ASP A 185 -23.76 -4.91 -9.64
N THR A 186 -24.60 -3.92 -9.38
CA THR A 186 -25.89 -3.73 -10.06
C THR A 186 -25.75 -3.00 -11.39
N LEU A 187 -24.62 -2.34 -11.66
CA LEU A 187 -24.41 -1.50 -12.83
C LEU A 187 -23.97 -2.33 -14.03
N ASN A 188 -24.50 -2.00 -15.22
CA ASN A 188 -23.90 -2.42 -16.48
C ASN A 188 -22.66 -1.56 -16.80
N VAL A 189 -21.94 -1.85 -17.89
CA VAL A 189 -20.68 -1.17 -18.23
C VAL A 189 -20.87 0.32 -18.54
N ASP A 190 -21.98 0.70 -19.17
CA ASP A 190 -22.23 2.11 -19.49
C ASP A 190 -22.57 2.90 -18.24
N GLU A 191 -23.37 2.34 -17.35
CA GLU A 191 -23.67 2.90 -16.01
C GLU A 191 -22.41 2.98 -15.15
N LEU A 192 -21.55 1.95 -15.20
CA LEU A 192 -20.26 1.95 -14.53
C LEU A 192 -19.38 3.11 -14.98
N TYR A 193 -19.31 3.37 -16.30
CA TYR A 193 -18.55 4.49 -16.85
C TYR A 193 -19.17 5.85 -16.51
N ALA A 194 -20.50 5.93 -16.37
CA ALA A 194 -21.14 7.14 -15.89
C ALA A 194 -20.75 7.50 -14.45
N VAL A 195 -20.45 6.49 -13.61
CA VAL A 195 -20.07 6.67 -12.20
C VAL A 195 -18.56 6.83 -12.04
N LEU A 196 -17.74 6.01 -12.72
CA LEU A 196 -16.28 5.98 -12.57
C LEU A 196 -15.54 6.86 -13.58
N GLY A 197 -16.24 7.44 -14.55
CA GLY A 197 -15.64 8.09 -15.71
C GLY A 197 -15.33 7.10 -16.84
N ASN A 198 -15.27 7.61 -18.08
CA ASN A 198 -14.86 6.81 -19.22
C ASN A 198 -13.37 6.48 -19.13
N PRO A 199 -12.95 5.25 -19.54
CA PRO A 199 -11.55 4.89 -19.57
C PRO A 199 -10.71 5.83 -20.45
N VAL A 200 -9.75 6.53 -19.84
CA VAL A 200 -8.78 7.36 -20.55
C VAL A 200 -7.72 6.46 -21.18
N LYS A 201 -7.46 6.64 -22.47
CA LYS A 201 -6.58 5.77 -23.25
C LYS A 201 -5.55 6.58 -24.01
N GLU A 202 -4.34 6.03 -24.11
CA GLU A 202 -3.30 6.54 -25.01
C GLU A 202 -2.76 5.42 -25.87
N SER A 203 -2.63 5.68 -27.18
CA SER A 203 -2.06 4.71 -28.13
C SER A 203 -0.60 4.42 -27.80
N VAL A 204 -0.23 3.14 -27.71
CA VAL A 204 1.17 2.73 -27.62
C VAL A 204 1.89 3.06 -28.92
N ARG A 205 3.08 3.64 -28.84
CA ARG A 205 3.89 4.04 -30.00
C ARG A 205 5.28 3.45 -29.89
N THR A 206 5.81 2.98 -31.01
CA THR A 206 7.21 2.54 -31.10
C THR A 206 8.12 3.73 -31.40
N ARG A 207 9.36 3.68 -30.98
CA ARG A 207 10.36 4.74 -31.22
C ARG A 207 10.70 4.90 -32.70
N ASP A 208 10.69 3.81 -33.45
CA ASP A 208 11.04 3.77 -34.87
C ASP A 208 9.83 3.96 -35.81
N GLY A 209 8.63 4.17 -35.25
CA GLY A 209 7.39 4.32 -35.99
C GLY A 209 6.85 3.00 -36.60
N SER A 210 7.43 1.86 -36.26
CA SER A 210 6.93 0.54 -36.68
C SER A 210 5.61 0.18 -36.01
N ALA A 211 4.93 -0.84 -36.49
CA ALA A 211 3.72 -1.35 -35.85
C ALA A 211 4.04 -1.91 -34.44
N VAL A 212 3.12 -1.70 -33.50
CA VAL A 212 3.27 -2.11 -32.08
C VAL A 212 3.48 -3.62 -31.94
N GLY A 213 2.91 -4.45 -32.83
CA GLY A 213 2.98 -5.91 -32.76
C GLY A 213 2.02 -6.49 -31.71
N LEU A 214 2.14 -7.79 -31.47
CA LEU A 214 1.25 -8.51 -30.53
C LEU A 214 1.72 -8.43 -29.08
N SER A 215 2.99 -8.13 -28.83
CA SER A 215 3.59 -8.13 -27.49
C SER A 215 3.02 -7.03 -26.58
N ALA A 216 2.57 -5.92 -27.14
CA ALA A 216 1.93 -4.84 -26.38
C ALA A 216 0.48 -4.59 -26.86
N PRO A 217 -0.40 -4.06 -26.00
CA PRO A 217 -1.73 -3.64 -26.41
C PRO A 217 -1.64 -2.44 -27.37
N SER A 218 -2.66 -2.20 -28.18
CA SER A 218 -2.69 -1.04 -29.05
C SER A 218 -2.78 0.29 -28.31
N TYR A 219 -3.23 0.27 -27.08
CA TYR A 219 -3.32 1.43 -26.17
C TYR A 219 -3.10 0.99 -24.72
N VAL A 220 -2.59 1.88 -23.90
CA VAL A 220 -2.63 1.78 -22.43
C VAL A 220 -3.86 2.47 -21.88
N VAL A 221 -4.33 2.05 -20.72
CA VAL A 221 -5.52 2.60 -20.03
C VAL A 221 -5.07 3.17 -18.69
N GLU A 222 -5.52 4.38 -18.39
CA GLU A 222 -5.30 4.98 -17.08
C GLU A 222 -6.14 4.25 -16.01
N SER A 223 -5.55 4.01 -14.86
CA SER A 223 -6.23 3.36 -13.73
C SER A 223 -7.30 4.29 -13.14
N ILE A 224 -8.40 3.70 -12.63
CA ILE A 224 -9.45 4.43 -11.94
C ILE A 224 -8.86 5.19 -10.74
N ASP A 225 -9.26 6.45 -10.59
CA ASP A 225 -8.99 7.23 -9.40
C ASP A 225 -10.17 7.14 -8.42
N PHE A 226 -10.14 6.13 -7.57
CA PHE A 226 -11.18 5.98 -6.54
C PHE A 226 -11.12 7.05 -5.45
N ALA A 227 -10.00 7.77 -5.30
CA ALA A 227 -9.93 8.90 -4.36
C ALA A 227 -10.78 10.08 -4.84
N ALA A 228 -11.05 10.19 -6.15
CA ALA A 228 -11.96 11.19 -6.72
C ALA A 228 -13.45 10.84 -6.54
N VAL A 229 -13.77 9.61 -6.11
CA VAL A 229 -15.16 9.14 -5.91
C VAL A 229 -15.33 8.45 -4.55
N PRO A 230 -15.02 9.13 -3.43
CA PRO A 230 -15.03 8.55 -2.09
C PRO A 230 -16.40 8.03 -1.64
N THR A 231 -17.49 8.53 -2.25
CA THR A 231 -18.87 8.04 -2.03
C THR A 231 -19.08 6.58 -2.37
N LEU A 232 -18.16 5.97 -3.15
CA LEU A 232 -18.22 4.54 -3.50
C LEU A 232 -17.47 3.66 -2.50
N LEU A 233 -16.80 4.24 -1.51
CA LEU A 233 -15.94 3.54 -0.57
C LEU A 233 -16.62 3.39 0.78
N SER A 234 -16.50 2.22 1.38
CA SER A 234 -16.84 2.00 2.79
C SER A 234 -15.60 2.13 3.67
N LEU A 235 -15.79 2.37 4.96
CA LEU A 235 -14.69 2.43 5.93
C LEU A 235 -14.07 1.04 6.23
N ARG A 236 -14.57 -0.03 5.61
CA ARG A 236 -14.02 -1.36 5.75
C ARG A 236 -12.78 -1.52 4.88
N LEU A 237 -11.67 -1.92 5.50
CA LEU A 237 -10.43 -2.17 4.76
C LEU A 237 -10.30 -3.63 4.30
N LYS A 238 -9.42 -3.82 3.34
CA LYS A 238 -8.90 -5.10 2.89
C LYS A 238 -7.40 -5.01 2.67
N VAL A 239 -6.66 -5.95 3.23
CA VAL A 239 -5.23 -6.12 2.99
C VAL A 239 -5.03 -6.95 1.73
N ILE A 240 -4.12 -6.49 0.86
CA ILE A 240 -3.78 -7.10 -0.43
C ILE A 240 -2.28 -7.31 -0.57
N ASP A 241 -1.90 -7.96 -1.66
CA ASP A 241 -0.53 -8.07 -2.14
C ASP A 241 0.41 -8.83 -1.21
N PHE A 242 0.25 -10.15 -1.24
CA PHE A 242 1.03 -11.10 -0.42
C PHE A 242 2.31 -11.57 -1.14
N ASP A 243 2.79 -10.83 -2.15
CA ASP A 243 3.96 -11.21 -2.96
C ASP A 243 5.26 -11.24 -2.14
N GLN A 244 5.31 -10.52 -1.03
CA GLN A 244 6.43 -10.52 -0.06
C GLN A 244 6.13 -11.34 1.21
N ALA A 245 4.96 -11.99 1.27
CA ALA A 245 4.57 -12.74 2.46
C ALA A 245 5.42 -14.01 2.61
N PHE A 246 5.70 -14.39 3.85
CA PHE A 246 6.52 -15.55 4.15
C PHE A 246 6.09 -16.25 5.44
N GLN A 247 6.46 -17.53 5.56
CA GLN A 247 6.23 -18.28 6.81
C GLN A 247 7.17 -17.78 7.90
N ILE A 248 6.63 -17.52 9.10
CA ILE A 248 7.41 -17.07 10.27
C ILE A 248 8.56 -18.03 10.57
N SER A 249 8.36 -19.34 10.36
CA SER A 249 9.36 -20.38 10.59
C SER A 249 10.51 -20.39 9.58
N THR A 250 10.33 -19.76 8.42
CA THR A 250 11.31 -19.75 7.32
C THR A 250 11.40 -18.34 6.71
N PRO A 251 11.91 -17.36 7.47
CA PRO A 251 12.05 -16.00 6.96
C PRO A 251 13.02 -15.94 5.77
N PRO A 252 12.79 -15.04 4.80
CA PRO A 252 13.67 -14.88 3.66
C PRO A 252 15.05 -14.38 4.09
N SER A 253 16.10 -14.86 3.42
CA SER A 253 17.48 -14.41 3.63
C SER A 253 17.82 -13.14 2.84
N LYS A 254 16.94 -12.71 1.93
CA LYS A 254 17.12 -11.50 1.12
C LYS A 254 16.25 -10.39 1.65
N MET A 255 16.71 -9.14 1.45
CA MET A 255 15.91 -7.97 1.77
C MET A 255 14.59 -8.00 1.01
N LEU A 256 13.51 -7.67 1.69
CA LEU A 256 12.17 -7.54 1.11
C LEU A 256 12.11 -6.34 0.15
N GLY A 257 11.20 -6.41 -0.82
CA GLY A 257 10.91 -5.32 -1.75
C GLY A 257 10.09 -4.16 -1.14
N THR A 258 9.84 -4.21 0.17
CA THR A 258 9.13 -3.19 0.92
C THR A 258 9.81 -1.82 0.77
N PRO A 259 9.06 -0.73 0.55
CA PRO A 259 9.63 0.61 0.48
C PRO A 259 10.46 0.95 1.73
N PRO A 260 11.68 1.52 1.58
CA PRO A 260 12.60 1.78 2.69
C PRO A 260 11.98 2.54 3.87
N ARG A 261 11.03 3.45 3.61
CA ARG A 261 10.31 4.21 4.65
C ARG A 261 9.42 3.37 5.57
N CYS A 262 9.10 2.13 5.16
CA CYS A 262 8.31 1.18 5.93
C CYS A 262 9.15 0.02 6.49
N LEU A 263 10.42 -0.11 6.05
CA LEU A 263 11.33 -1.13 6.56
C LEU A 263 11.75 -0.84 7.99
N SER A 264 11.76 -1.87 8.81
CA SER A 264 12.32 -1.79 10.15
C SER A 264 13.85 -1.73 10.14
N PRO A 265 14.50 -1.14 11.15
CA PRO A 265 15.96 -1.03 11.18
C PRO A 265 16.69 -2.37 11.07
N GLU A 266 16.21 -3.43 11.74
CA GLU A 266 16.80 -4.77 11.66
C GLU A 266 16.68 -5.38 10.27
N ALA A 267 15.61 -5.10 9.54
CA ALA A 267 15.46 -5.53 8.17
C ALA A 267 16.48 -4.87 7.25
N ILE A 268 16.82 -3.59 7.50
CA ILE A 268 17.80 -2.85 6.72
C ILE A 268 19.22 -3.28 7.07
N PHE A 269 19.56 -3.40 8.37
CA PHE A 269 20.94 -3.64 8.81
C PHE A 269 21.33 -5.12 8.85
N ASP A 270 20.42 -5.98 9.27
CA ASP A 270 20.72 -7.37 9.61
C ASP A 270 20.00 -8.36 8.67
N HIS A 271 19.15 -7.86 7.76
CA HIS A 271 18.23 -8.66 6.92
C HIS A 271 17.33 -9.59 7.73
N GLU A 272 17.08 -9.21 9.00
CA GLU A 272 16.19 -9.96 9.89
C GLU A 272 14.76 -9.43 9.76
N VAL A 273 13.84 -10.30 9.38
CA VAL A 273 12.42 -9.98 9.22
C VAL A 273 11.54 -11.00 9.94
N GLY A 274 10.40 -10.52 10.45
CA GLY A 274 9.46 -11.36 11.19
C GLY A 274 8.25 -10.56 11.65
N VAL A 275 7.51 -11.09 12.60
CA VAL A 275 6.30 -10.44 13.15
C VAL A 275 6.56 -9.02 13.66
N ALA A 276 7.74 -8.77 14.23
CA ALA A 276 8.11 -7.45 14.73
C ALA A 276 8.37 -6.45 13.59
N SER A 277 8.77 -6.90 12.40
CA SER A 277 8.91 -6.05 11.20
C SER A 277 7.55 -5.63 10.67
N ASP A 278 6.55 -6.53 10.66
CA ASP A 278 5.16 -6.18 10.33
C ASP A 278 4.57 -5.20 11.35
N VAL A 279 4.89 -5.34 12.64
CA VAL A 279 4.47 -4.39 13.68
C VAL A 279 5.08 -3.00 13.47
N TRP A 280 6.34 -2.91 13.04
CA TRP A 280 6.94 -1.63 12.65
C TRP A 280 6.18 -0.98 11.48
N ALA A 281 5.91 -1.75 10.43
CA ALA A 281 5.15 -1.27 9.27
C ALA A 281 3.71 -0.85 9.65
N LEU A 282 3.07 -1.58 10.58
CA LEU A 282 1.79 -1.17 11.18
C LEU A 282 1.89 0.18 11.89
N GLY A 283 2.97 0.45 12.63
CA GLY A 283 3.21 1.76 13.25
C GLY A 283 3.28 2.88 12.21
N CYS A 284 4.00 2.66 11.12
CA CYS A 284 4.05 3.60 9.98
C CYS A 284 2.65 3.82 9.38
N LEU A 285 1.86 2.76 9.22
CA LEU A 285 0.49 2.83 8.72
C LEU A 285 -0.43 3.62 9.68
N ILE A 286 -0.39 3.36 11.00
CA ILE A 286 -1.19 4.08 12.00
C ILE A 286 -0.88 5.58 11.97
N PHE A 287 0.40 5.93 11.94
CA PHE A 287 0.80 7.33 11.85
C PHE A 287 0.25 7.97 10.55
N ARG A 288 0.43 7.32 9.39
CA ARG A 288 -0.06 7.83 8.11
C ARG A 288 -1.57 7.98 8.06
N ILE A 289 -2.33 7.00 8.54
CA ILE A 289 -3.80 7.06 8.61
C ILE A 289 -4.24 8.31 9.37
N ARG A 290 -3.58 8.63 10.48
CA ARG A 290 -3.98 9.75 11.34
C ARG A 290 -3.43 11.09 10.89
N SER A 291 -2.23 11.14 10.35
CA SER A 291 -1.55 12.39 9.96
C SER A 291 -1.73 12.78 8.49
N GLY A 292 -1.94 11.82 7.60
CA GLY A 292 -1.98 12.02 6.15
C GLY A 292 -0.61 11.94 5.47
N TYR A 293 0.49 11.83 6.21
CA TYR A 293 1.85 11.78 5.66
C TYR A 293 2.72 10.67 6.26
N GLU A 294 3.85 10.36 5.62
CA GLU A 294 4.78 9.31 6.06
C GLU A 294 5.71 9.83 7.16
N LEU A 295 5.79 9.12 8.30
CA LEU A 295 6.67 9.49 9.42
C LEU A 295 8.16 9.47 9.01
N PHE A 296 8.58 8.45 8.27
CA PHE A 296 9.94 8.30 7.76
C PHE A 296 10.01 8.61 6.26
N GLY A 297 9.43 9.75 5.85
CA GLY A 297 9.30 10.15 4.46
C GLY A 297 10.64 10.28 3.72
N ASN A 298 10.59 10.21 2.40
CA ASN A 298 11.74 10.18 1.50
C ASN A 298 12.35 11.58 1.24
N PHE A 299 12.78 12.28 2.27
CA PHE A 299 13.55 13.51 2.07
C PHE A 299 14.98 13.14 1.62
N GLY A 300 15.24 13.22 0.31
CA GLY A 300 16.54 12.93 -0.29
C GLY A 300 16.57 11.73 -1.25
N GLY A 301 15.52 10.91 -1.30
CA GLY A 301 15.41 9.78 -2.25
C GLY A 301 14.90 8.48 -1.63
N PRO A 302 14.63 7.47 -2.47
CA PRO A 302 14.01 6.21 -2.06
C PRO A 302 15.04 5.16 -1.56
N SER A 303 16.13 5.56 -0.93
CA SER A 303 17.14 4.62 -0.44
C SER A 303 16.99 4.31 1.05
N PRO A 304 17.44 3.14 1.53
CA PRO A 304 17.48 2.79 2.96
C PRO A 304 18.27 3.80 3.80
N TYR A 305 19.34 4.38 3.26
CA TYR A 305 20.12 5.43 3.93
C TYR A 305 19.26 6.62 4.35
N TYR A 306 18.45 7.16 3.44
CA TYR A 306 17.58 8.31 3.75
C TYR A 306 16.46 7.95 4.73
N ALA A 307 15.90 6.74 4.63
CA ALA A 307 14.93 6.25 5.60
C ALA A 307 15.54 6.15 7.01
N LEU A 308 16.75 5.58 7.12
CA LEU A 308 17.48 5.51 8.38
C LEU A 308 17.84 6.88 8.96
N MET A 309 18.21 7.85 8.11
CA MET A 309 18.39 9.23 8.56
C MET A 309 17.13 9.78 9.21
N GLN A 310 15.95 9.55 8.63
CA GLN A 310 14.68 9.99 9.24
C GLN A 310 14.39 9.22 10.52
N ILE A 311 14.63 7.91 10.55
CA ILE A 311 14.47 7.08 11.75
C ILE A 311 15.36 7.62 12.90
N VAL A 312 16.64 7.92 12.63
CA VAL A 312 17.56 8.48 13.62
C VAL A 312 17.13 9.87 14.10
N LYS A 313 16.70 10.72 13.17
CA LYS A 313 16.17 12.06 13.51
C LYS A 313 14.94 11.95 14.41
N THR A 314 14.07 10.98 14.14
CA THR A 314 12.79 10.81 14.84
C THR A 314 12.92 10.06 16.16
N LEU A 315 13.71 8.99 16.22
CA LEU A 315 13.76 8.08 17.38
C LEU A 315 15.03 8.20 18.20
N GLY A 316 16.02 8.92 17.72
CA GLY A 316 17.28 9.09 18.40
C GLY A 316 18.38 8.14 17.94
N LYS A 317 19.44 8.02 18.74
CA LYS A 317 20.68 7.31 18.37
C LYS A 317 20.47 5.81 18.18
N LEU A 318 21.01 5.28 17.08
CA LEU A 318 21.04 3.84 16.79
C LEU A 318 21.69 3.02 17.95
N PRO A 319 21.27 1.77 18.13
CA PRO A 319 22.00 0.80 18.96
C PRO A 319 23.46 0.68 18.56
N LYS A 320 24.33 0.34 19.54
CA LYS A 320 25.79 0.28 19.31
C LYS A 320 26.18 -0.61 18.14
N LYS A 321 25.46 -1.73 17.91
CA LYS A 321 25.74 -2.69 16.83
C LYS A 321 25.60 -2.11 15.43
N TRP A 322 24.80 -1.04 15.25
CA TRP A 322 24.54 -0.41 13.96
C TRP A 322 25.22 0.95 13.79
N ARG A 323 25.85 1.48 14.84
CA ARG A 323 26.60 2.73 14.75
C ARG A 323 27.83 2.56 13.86
N ASN A 324 28.15 3.60 13.08
CA ASN A 324 29.31 3.65 12.17
C ASN A 324 29.25 2.62 11.01
N ARG A 325 28.07 2.07 10.70
CA ARG A 325 27.89 1.28 9.48
C ARG A 325 28.06 2.19 8.27
N ARG A 326 28.74 1.69 7.27
CA ARG A 326 28.91 2.35 5.95
C ARG A 326 27.77 1.93 5.02
N PHE A 327 27.53 2.75 4.00
CA PHE A 327 26.50 2.53 3.00
C PHE A 327 27.10 2.63 1.61
N ASP A 328 26.63 1.80 0.68
CA ASP A 328 27.01 1.81 -0.71
C ASP A 328 26.33 2.99 -1.47
N ASP A 329 26.66 3.16 -2.75
CA ASP A 329 26.12 4.23 -3.62
C ASP A 329 24.59 4.14 -3.80
N HIS A 330 23.99 3.01 -3.47
CA HIS A 330 22.54 2.81 -3.50
C HIS A 330 21.88 3.02 -2.13
N GLY A 331 22.69 3.29 -1.10
CA GLY A 331 22.24 3.54 0.27
C GLY A 331 21.90 2.27 1.06
N TYR A 332 22.42 1.11 0.67
CA TYR A 332 22.34 -0.12 1.46
C TYR A 332 23.56 -0.26 2.37
N PRO A 333 23.41 -0.90 3.54
CA PRO A 333 24.56 -1.18 4.41
C PRO A 333 25.61 -2.00 3.65
N ALA A 334 26.82 -1.44 3.55
CA ALA A 334 27.96 -2.10 2.90
C ALA A 334 28.66 -3.07 3.85
N GLU A 335 29.26 -4.13 3.32
CA GLU A 335 30.21 -4.97 4.06
C GLU A 335 31.47 -4.15 4.39
N ASP A 336 32.12 -4.43 5.52
CA ASP A 336 33.20 -3.62 6.15
C ASP A 336 34.45 -3.33 5.30
N SER A 337 34.50 -3.78 4.05
CA SER A 337 35.67 -3.70 3.16
C SER A 337 35.61 -2.61 2.08
N ASN A 338 34.54 -1.82 1.98
CA ASN A 338 34.42 -0.78 0.95
C ASN A 338 34.87 0.58 1.49
N ASP A 339 36.09 1.00 1.14
CA ASP A 339 36.70 2.28 1.62
C ASP A 339 35.97 3.53 1.12
N ASP A 340 35.18 3.42 0.03
CA ASP A 340 34.46 4.54 -0.60
C ASP A 340 33.02 4.72 -0.04
N ALA A 341 32.56 3.84 0.84
CA ALA A 341 31.20 3.88 1.37
C ALA A 341 30.99 5.04 2.36
N GLU A 342 29.87 5.74 2.26
CA GLU A 342 29.49 6.81 3.19
C GLU A 342 29.14 6.26 4.57
N VAL A 343 29.53 6.98 5.62
CA VAL A 343 29.11 6.71 6.99
C VAL A 343 27.81 7.46 7.28
N LEU A 344 26.83 6.80 7.89
CA LEU A 344 25.60 7.46 8.34
C LEU A 344 25.93 8.51 9.41
N VAL A 345 25.96 9.76 8.99
CA VAL A 345 26.16 10.92 9.88
C VAL A 345 24.83 11.63 10.05
N CYS A 346 24.17 11.39 11.16
CA CYS A 346 22.93 12.07 11.48
C CYS A 346 22.86 12.34 13.00
N GLU A 347 22.60 13.60 13.35
CA GLU A 347 22.33 13.99 14.73
C GLU A 347 20.82 13.85 15.00
N PRO A 348 20.43 13.19 16.11
CA PRO A 348 19.03 13.13 16.53
C PRO A 348 18.48 14.53 16.79
N LEU A 349 17.25 14.78 16.36
CA LEU A 349 16.51 15.98 16.77
C LEU A 349 16.14 15.88 18.27
N GLN A 350 15.82 17.00 18.89
CA GLN A 350 15.29 17.03 20.26
C GLN A 350 13.77 16.79 20.19
N ALA A 351 13.31 15.64 20.70
CA ALA A 351 11.91 15.22 20.80
C ALA A 351 11.10 15.10 19.48
N PRO A 352 11.64 14.57 18.40
CA PRO A 352 11.02 14.67 17.07
C PRO A 352 9.77 13.80 16.90
N LEU A 353 9.63 12.64 17.56
CA LEU A 353 8.39 11.84 17.48
C LEU A 353 7.22 12.54 18.18
N VAL A 354 7.48 13.17 19.32
CA VAL A 354 6.49 13.97 20.03
C VAL A 354 6.05 15.14 19.17
N ASP A 355 7.00 15.87 18.56
CA ASP A 355 6.71 17.01 17.72
C ASP A 355 5.90 16.58 16.48
N ALA A 356 6.30 15.49 15.81
CA ALA A 356 5.57 14.95 14.68
C ALA A 356 4.12 14.57 15.02
N VAL A 357 3.87 14.07 16.24
CA VAL A 357 2.51 13.76 16.70
C VAL A 357 1.74 15.02 17.09
N LEU A 358 2.39 15.99 17.75
CA LEU A 358 1.75 17.25 18.12
C LEU A 358 1.39 18.12 16.90
N GLU A 359 2.12 18.01 15.82
CA GLU A 359 1.87 18.71 14.56
C GLU A 359 0.75 18.07 13.71
N ILE A 360 0.16 16.96 14.14
CA ILE A 360 -1.01 16.39 13.45
C ILE A 360 -2.17 17.37 13.57
N GLU A 361 -2.67 17.87 12.46
CA GLU A 361 -3.77 18.81 12.45
C GLU A 361 -5.11 18.15 12.85
N ARG A 362 -5.95 18.91 13.50
CA ARG A 362 -7.27 18.49 13.97
C ARG A 362 -8.26 18.43 12.82
N SER A 363 -9.09 17.38 12.78
CA SER A 363 -10.26 17.37 11.90
C SER A 363 -11.27 18.41 12.34
N PRO A 364 -12.00 19.12 11.44
CA PRO A 364 -13.05 20.06 11.82
C PRO A 364 -14.09 19.37 12.71
N ILE A 365 -14.50 20.06 13.78
CA ILE A 365 -15.57 19.61 14.65
C ILE A 365 -16.87 19.72 13.83
N GLY A 366 -17.50 18.61 13.48
CA GLY A 366 -18.79 18.63 12.78
C GLY A 366 -19.11 17.46 11.86
N SER A 367 -18.19 16.57 11.58
CA SER A 367 -18.56 15.32 10.91
C SER A 367 -19.31 14.41 11.89
N SER A 368 -20.64 14.53 11.93
CA SER A 368 -21.47 13.60 12.70
C SER A 368 -21.34 12.21 12.07
N VAL A 369 -20.81 11.27 12.85
CA VAL A 369 -20.58 9.86 12.48
C VAL A 369 -21.93 9.11 12.39
N SER A 370 -22.93 9.67 11.73
CA SER A 370 -24.22 8.96 11.53
C SER A 370 -24.19 8.03 10.31
N ASP A 371 -23.24 8.21 9.40
CA ASP A 371 -23.12 7.41 8.18
C ASP A 371 -21.79 6.63 8.18
N ARG A 372 -21.75 5.52 8.93
CA ARG A 372 -20.58 4.62 9.01
C ARG A 372 -20.20 3.98 7.67
N ASP A 373 -21.05 4.07 6.67
CA ASP A 373 -20.89 3.45 5.37
C ASP A 373 -20.37 4.43 4.30
N ASN A 374 -20.14 5.71 4.63
CA ASN A 374 -19.70 6.71 3.67
C ASN A 374 -18.35 7.32 4.06
N LEU A 375 -17.29 6.95 3.31
CA LEU A 375 -15.93 7.45 3.53
C LEU A 375 -15.84 8.96 3.30
N GLU A 376 -16.66 9.56 2.40
CA GLU A 376 -16.65 10.99 2.13
C GLU A 376 -16.94 11.84 3.38
N ALA A 377 -17.85 11.37 4.25
CA ALA A 377 -18.14 12.05 5.52
C ALA A 377 -17.01 11.92 6.56
N MET A 378 -16.03 11.05 6.33
CA MET A 378 -14.97 10.72 7.27
C MET A 378 -13.59 11.21 6.82
N VAL A 379 -13.45 11.62 5.55
CA VAL A 379 -12.22 12.22 5.01
C VAL A 379 -12.29 13.72 5.20
N TRP A 380 -11.34 14.25 5.93
CA TRP A 380 -11.18 15.68 6.08
C TRP A 380 -10.16 16.22 5.06
N THR A 381 -10.54 17.30 4.38
CA THR A 381 -9.62 18.07 3.54
C THR A 381 -9.29 19.35 4.29
N PRO A 382 -8.00 19.72 4.50
CA PRO A 382 -7.65 21.01 5.04
C PRO A 382 -8.25 22.08 4.11
N SER A 383 -9.22 22.85 4.58
CA SER A 383 -9.70 23.97 3.79
C SER A 383 -8.63 25.05 3.76
N ALA A 384 -8.36 25.64 2.59
CA ALA A 384 -7.51 26.82 2.44
C ALA A 384 -8.06 28.08 3.15
N GLU A 385 -9.17 27.94 3.87
CA GLU A 385 -9.90 28.99 4.59
C GLU A 385 -9.74 28.92 6.12
N TYR A 386 -8.56 28.58 6.64
CA TYR A 386 -8.23 28.96 8.01
C TYR A 386 -7.78 30.43 8.06
N GLY A 387 -8.61 31.32 7.53
CA GLY A 387 -8.60 32.74 7.83
C GLY A 387 -9.47 32.95 9.07
N SER A 388 -8.88 33.55 10.10
CA SER A 388 -9.47 33.92 11.39
C SER A 388 -10.98 34.21 11.35
N VAL A 389 -11.78 33.30 11.85
CA VAL A 389 -13.14 33.60 12.31
C VAL A 389 -13.00 34.04 13.77
N ASN A 390 -13.16 35.35 13.99
CA ASN A 390 -13.25 36.00 15.32
C ASN A 390 -12.00 36.05 16.22
N GLY A 391 -10.77 36.18 15.68
CA GLY A 391 -9.63 36.60 16.51
C GLY A 391 -9.14 35.63 17.58
N GLU A 392 -9.69 34.42 17.68
CA GLU A 392 -9.14 33.30 18.43
C GLU A 392 -8.48 32.36 17.42
N GLU A 393 -7.18 32.12 17.57
CA GLU A 393 -6.46 31.04 16.90
C GLU A 393 -7.08 29.72 17.37
N SER A 394 -8.05 29.20 16.61
CA SER A 394 -8.56 27.85 16.80
C SER A 394 -7.38 26.92 16.49
N THR A 395 -6.88 26.23 17.51
CA THR A 395 -5.75 25.31 17.42
C THR A 395 -6.03 24.27 16.34
N ALA A 396 -5.27 24.36 15.22
CA ALA A 396 -5.40 23.46 14.06
C ALA A 396 -4.97 22.01 14.36
N TYR A 397 -4.46 21.73 15.56
CA TYR A 397 -3.82 20.46 15.93
C TYR A 397 -4.73 19.56 16.79
N ILE A 398 -4.41 18.25 16.80
CA ILE A 398 -5.10 17.29 17.67
C ILE A 398 -5.01 17.69 19.14
N SER A 399 -5.94 17.18 19.97
CA SER A 399 -5.89 17.48 21.40
C SER A 399 -4.62 16.93 22.02
N LYS A 400 -4.15 17.61 23.08
CA LYS A 400 -2.97 17.12 23.82
C LYS A 400 -3.17 15.70 24.35
N GLU A 401 -4.37 15.36 24.79
CA GLU A 401 -4.71 14.02 25.29
C GLU A 401 -4.57 12.97 24.19
N GLU A 402 -5.05 13.26 22.96
CA GLU A 402 -4.85 12.37 21.82
C GLU A 402 -3.38 12.25 21.46
N ALA A 403 -2.66 13.40 21.40
CA ALA A 403 -1.24 13.43 21.07
C ALA A 403 -0.41 12.61 22.06
N ASP A 404 -0.63 12.81 23.36
CA ASP A 404 0.08 12.07 24.41
C ASP A 404 -0.19 10.55 24.30
N CYS A 405 -1.45 10.17 24.02
CA CYS A 405 -1.85 8.77 23.91
C CYS A 405 -1.32 8.12 22.60
N LEU A 406 -1.37 8.83 21.47
CA LEU A 406 -0.81 8.34 20.20
C LEU A 406 0.72 8.25 20.24
N PHE A 407 1.38 9.24 20.88
CA PHE A 407 2.82 9.20 21.11
C PHE A 407 3.21 7.99 21.98
N ASP A 408 2.48 7.71 23.05
CA ASP A 408 2.74 6.54 23.90
C ASP A 408 2.65 5.24 23.08
N LEU A 409 1.59 5.07 22.26
CA LEU A 409 1.45 3.93 21.37
C LEU A 409 2.64 3.79 20.40
N LEU A 410 2.90 4.85 19.62
CA LEU A 410 3.93 4.84 18.57
C LEU A 410 5.34 4.68 19.16
N SER A 411 5.63 5.30 20.33
CA SER A 411 6.91 5.16 21.02
C SER A 411 7.20 3.74 21.48
N LYS A 412 6.16 2.94 21.72
CA LYS A 412 6.28 1.52 22.10
C LYS A 412 6.35 0.60 20.89
N ILE A 413 5.78 1.01 19.74
CA ILE A 413 5.92 0.30 18.46
C ILE A 413 7.31 0.55 17.85
N PHE A 414 7.76 1.80 17.80
CA PHE A 414 9.04 2.19 17.20
C PHE A 414 10.22 1.99 18.14
N ARG A 415 10.45 0.76 18.57
CA ARG A 415 11.66 0.36 19.31
C ARG A 415 12.69 -0.18 18.32
N PHE A 416 13.97 0.21 18.49
CA PHE A 416 15.06 -0.31 17.67
C PHE A 416 15.22 -1.81 17.81
N ARG A 417 15.00 -2.35 19.00
CA ARG A 417 15.05 -3.79 19.28
C ARG A 417 13.68 -4.42 19.04
N PRO A 418 13.58 -5.40 18.13
CA PRO A 418 12.30 -6.05 17.81
C PRO A 418 11.58 -6.63 19.02
N GLU A 419 12.33 -7.20 19.97
CA GLU A 419 11.83 -7.80 21.21
C GLU A 419 11.26 -6.80 22.24
N GLU A 420 11.54 -5.51 22.07
CA GLU A 420 11.02 -4.43 22.92
C GLU A 420 9.72 -3.80 22.36
N ARG A 421 9.29 -4.21 21.15
CA ARG A 421 8.06 -3.70 20.52
C ARG A 421 6.83 -4.34 21.13
N LEU A 422 5.73 -3.59 21.17
CA LEU A 422 4.43 -4.14 21.56
C LEU A 422 4.02 -5.29 20.63
N GLY A 423 3.41 -6.32 21.19
CA GLY A 423 2.68 -7.33 20.43
C GLY A 423 1.34 -6.82 19.93
N LEU A 424 0.76 -7.49 18.92
CA LEU A 424 -0.51 -7.04 18.31
C LEU A 424 -1.67 -6.97 19.33
N GLN A 425 -1.72 -7.88 20.31
CA GLN A 425 -2.75 -7.83 21.34
C GLN A 425 -2.59 -6.60 22.26
N GLU A 426 -1.37 -6.26 22.63
CA GLU A 426 -1.07 -5.06 23.44
C GLU A 426 -1.40 -3.78 22.66
N ILE A 427 -1.16 -3.78 21.34
CA ILE A 427 -1.55 -2.69 20.45
C ILE A 427 -3.08 -2.56 20.40
N ALA A 428 -3.80 -3.66 20.18
CA ALA A 428 -5.26 -3.67 20.12
C ALA A 428 -5.90 -3.15 21.42
N ASP A 429 -5.29 -3.46 22.56
CA ASP A 429 -5.77 -3.05 23.89
C ASP A 429 -5.33 -1.65 24.30
N HIS A 430 -4.50 -0.98 23.50
CA HIS A 430 -3.93 0.32 23.85
C HIS A 430 -5.02 1.40 24.00
N PRO A 431 -4.90 2.30 25.00
CA PRO A 431 -5.90 3.35 25.28
C PRO A 431 -6.24 4.24 24.08
N TRP A 432 -5.32 4.47 23.16
CA TRP A 432 -5.59 5.29 21.97
C TRP A 432 -6.79 4.79 21.15
N PHE A 433 -6.99 3.47 21.04
CA PHE A 433 -8.14 2.89 20.33
C PHE A 433 -9.49 3.07 21.05
N LYS A 434 -9.46 3.48 22.31
CA LYS A 434 -10.65 3.67 23.17
C LYS A 434 -10.92 5.14 23.48
N LEU A 435 -9.99 6.01 23.08
CA LEU A 435 -10.10 7.46 23.33
C LEU A 435 -11.24 8.05 22.51
N GLN A 436 -11.97 8.97 23.11
CA GLN A 436 -13.02 9.73 22.38
C GLN A 436 -12.38 10.95 21.71
N ILE A 437 -12.19 10.86 20.38
CA ILE A 437 -11.51 11.85 19.55
C ILE A 437 -12.34 12.20 18.32
#